data_729ca3ba1fca304c3f873a413c5bf612
#
_entry.id   729ca3ba1fca304c3f873a413c5bf612
#
_cell.length_a   1.000
_cell.length_b   1.000
_cell.length_c   1.000
_cell.angle_alpha   90.00
_cell.angle_beta   90.00
_cell.angle_gamma   90.00
#
_symmetry.space_group_name_H-M   'P 1'
#
loop_
_entity.id
_entity.type
_entity.pdbx_description
1 polymer ?
#
loop_
_entity_poly.entity_id
_entity_poly.type
_entity_poly.pdbx_seq_one_letter_code
_entity_poly.pdbx_strand_id
1 'polypeptide(L)'
;MKRIIIGDPHGRWNVLKSIYNKEQPDEVIILGDYFDSFNINAYDQRDCYDNIIVLRKEHLSKKKGRFIMLIGNHDMHYMNDNFGRCSGWNPLTYTQAEYPLCRDWDAEILKIIFIDKVNKTIYSHAGVSMNWFNFWVKSKSLGDINTIETSAFCFTYKEGGDYYGSSSWNGPLWIRPEGLKKSPYIEHEGNEEIVWSQVFGHTEPNAPMRWSDRNAEFYGIDCITKFYMIEELDENKFLINRYIELTPQLDV
;
A
#
# COMPACT_ATOMS: atom_id res chain seq x y z
N MET A 1 0.01 7.61 -20.44
CA MET A 1 0.57 6.51 -19.64
C MET A 1 -0.53 5.89 -18.79
N LYS A 2 -0.47 4.57 -18.61
CA LYS A 2 -1.41 3.82 -17.75
C LYS A 2 -0.68 3.33 -16.50
N ARG A 3 -1.19 3.68 -15.32
CA ARG A 3 -0.74 3.14 -14.03
C ARG A 3 -1.84 2.25 -13.45
N ILE A 4 -1.48 1.06 -12.98
CA ILE A 4 -2.39 0.24 -12.19
C ILE A 4 -1.98 0.28 -10.72
N ILE A 5 -2.99 0.28 -9.85
CA ILE A 5 -2.82 0.16 -8.41
C ILE A 5 -3.57 -1.08 -7.94
N ILE A 6 -2.87 -1.94 -7.24
CA ILE A 6 -3.35 -3.24 -6.76
C ILE A 6 -3.33 -3.21 -5.24
N GLY A 7 -4.48 -3.49 -4.63
CA GLY A 7 -4.58 -3.76 -3.19
C GLY A 7 -4.00 -5.12 -2.84
N ASP A 8 -4.18 -5.52 -1.66
CA ASP A 8 -3.63 -6.62 -0.88
C ASP A 8 -3.67 -7.99 -1.61
N PRO A 9 -2.55 -8.47 -2.18
CA PRO A 9 -2.55 -9.70 -3.00
C PRO A 9 -2.78 -10.98 -2.19
N HIS A 10 -2.26 -11.09 -0.96
CA HIS A 10 -2.40 -12.27 -0.11
C HIS A 10 -2.20 -13.61 -0.86
N GLY A 11 -1.08 -13.75 -1.57
CA GLY A 11 -0.73 -14.97 -2.31
C GLY A 11 -1.44 -15.18 -3.65
N ARG A 12 -2.26 -14.25 -4.13
CA ARG A 12 -3.11 -14.41 -5.34
C ARG A 12 -2.38 -14.04 -6.63
N TRP A 13 -1.31 -14.75 -6.94
CA TRP A 13 -0.49 -14.51 -8.13
C TRP A 13 -1.28 -14.53 -9.44
N ASN A 14 -2.15 -15.53 -9.63
CA ASN A 14 -2.89 -15.68 -10.89
C ASN A 14 -3.79 -14.48 -11.17
N VAL A 15 -4.42 -13.93 -10.12
CA VAL A 15 -5.25 -12.73 -10.22
C VAL A 15 -4.40 -11.52 -10.60
N LEU A 16 -3.29 -11.28 -9.88
CA LEU A 16 -2.38 -10.17 -10.16
C LEU A 16 -1.85 -10.24 -11.59
N LYS A 17 -1.40 -11.42 -12.02
CA LYS A 17 -0.89 -11.64 -13.38
C LYS A 17 -1.96 -11.42 -14.44
N SER A 18 -3.21 -11.84 -14.19
CA SER A 18 -4.34 -11.61 -15.10
C SER A 18 -4.61 -10.12 -15.29
N ILE A 19 -4.64 -9.34 -14.18
CA ILE A 19 -4.78 -7.88 -14.23
C ILE A 19 -3.63 -7.26 -15.03
N TYR A 20 -2.38 -7.62 -14.72
CA TYR A 20 -1.21 -7.09 -15.41
C TYR A 20 -1.24 -7.39 -16.92
N ASN A 21 -1.61 -8.61 -17.30
CA ASN A 21 -1.70 -9.00 -18.70
C ASN A 21 -2.86 -8.31 -19.44
N LYS A 22 -4.00 -8.11 -18.80
CA LYS A 22 -5.14 -7.37 -19.36
C LYS A 22 -4.76 -5.91 -19.61
N GLU A 23 -4.20 -5.27 -18.61
CA GLU A 23 -3.98 -3.82 -18.64
C GLU A 23 -2.70 -3.39 -19.35
N GLN A 24 -1.69 -4.25 -19.44
CA GLN A 24 -0.38 -3.92 -20.02
C GLN A 24 0.16 -2.55 -19.51
N PRO A 25 0.25 -2.33 -18.19
CA PRO A 25 0.48 -1.02 -17.61
C PRO A 25 1.89 -0.50 -17.90
N ASP A 26 2.04 0.83 -17.90
CA ASP A 26 3.33 1.50 -17.90
C ASP A 26 3.93 1.62 -16.49
N GLU A 27 3.09 1.79 -15.47
CA GLU A 27 3.49 1.82 -14.06
C GLU A 27 2.60 0.90 -13.22
N VAL A 28 3.19 0.29 -12.18
CA VAL A 28 2.50 -0.59 -11.24
C VAL A 28 2.78 -0.11 -9.82
N ILE A 29 1.74 -0.08 -8.98
CA ILE A 29 1.84 0.12 -7.54
C ILE A 29 1.10 -1.02 -6.85
N ILE A 30 1.77 -1.74 -5.94
CA ILE A 30 1.16 -2.76 -5.07
C ILE A 30 1.19 -2.22 -3.65
N LEU A 31 0.04 -2.22 -2.96
CA LEU A 31 -0.14 -1.54 -1.68
C LEU A 31 0.28 -2.34 -0.45
N GLY A 32 0.92 -3.52 -0.62
CA GLY A 32 1.38 -4.38 0.48
C GLY A 32 0.51 -5.59 0.69
N ASP A 33 0.74 -6.29 1.81
CA ASP A 33 0.06 -7.53 2.22
C ASP A 33 0.21 -8.65 1.19
N TYR A 34 1.45 -9.08 0.98
CA TYR A 34 1.77 -10.20 0.08
C TYR A 34 1.45 -11.55 0.71
N PHE A 35 1.50 -11.63 2.03
CA PHE A 35 1.33 -12.83 2.83
C PHE A 35 0.00 -12.84 3.62
N ASP A 36 -0.20 -13.88 4.44
CA ASP A 36 -1.36 -14.09 5.32
C ASP A 36 -2.70 -14.34 4.62
N SER A 37 -2.67 -15.12 3.55
CA SER A 37 -3.91 -15.70 3.03
C SER A 37 -4.45 -16.80 3.95
N PHE A 38 -5.75 -16.77 4.22
CA PHE A 38 -6.42 -17.87 4.96
C PHE A 38 -6.68 -19.11 4.09
N ASN A 39 -6.63 -18.97 2.75
CA ASN A 39 -7.02 -20.02 1.80
C ASN A 39 -5.87 -20.52 0.93
N ILE A 40 -4.69 -19.89 1.00
CA ILE A 40 -3.51 -20.23 0.22
C ILE A 40 -2.41 -20.65 1.19
N ASN A 41 -1.76 -21.78 0.95
CA ASN A 41 -0.70 -22.27 1.82
C ASN A 41 0.55 -21.39 1.75
N ALA A 42 1.43 -21.48 2.75
CA ALA A 42 2.58 -20.62 2.90
C ALA A 42 3.59 -20.71 1.73
N TYR A 43 3.73 -21.88 1.10
CA TYR A 43 4.64 -22.06 -0.04
C TYR A 43 4.10 -21.35 -1.29
N ASP A 44 2.81 -21.48 -1.58
CA ASP A 44 2.18 -20.79 -2.71
C ASP A 44 2.17 -19.27 -2.51
N GLN A 45 2.04 -18.79 -1.26
CA GLN A 45 2.20 -17.37 -0.94
C GLN A 45 3.63 -16.90 -1.21
N ARG A 46 4.63 -17.72 -0.85
CA ARG A 46 6.03 -17.45 -1.15
C ARG A 46 6.27 -17.42 -2.67
N ASP A 47 5.76 -18.40 -3.39
CA ASP A 47 5.87 -18.45 -4.86
C ASP A 47 5.21 -17.23 -5.51
N CYS A 48 4.07 -16.77 -4.97
CA CYS A 48 3.41 -15.53 -5.41
C CYS A 48 4.37 -14.34 -5.26
N TYR A 49 4.97 -14.17 -4.08
CA TYR A 49 5.89 -13.08 -3.81
C TYR A 49 7.11 -13.11 -4.74
N ASP A 50 7.76 -14.27 -4.89
CA ASP A 50 8.91 -14.43 -5.78
C ASP A 50 8.54 -14.15 -7.24
N ASN A 51 7.36 -14.57 -7.70
CA ASN A 51 6.84 -14.26 -9.04
C ASN A 51 6.58 -12.75 -9.23
N ILE A 52 6.12 -12.04 -8.21
CA ILE A 52 5.98 -10.58 -8.25
C ILE A 52 7.35 -9.91 -8.42
N ILE A 53 8.38 -10.38 -7.71
CA ILE A 53 9.76 -9.90 -7.86
C ILE A 53 10.30 -10.15 -9.27
N VAL A 54 10.03 -11.31 -9.85
CA VAL A 54 10.40 -11.62 -11.25
C VAL A 54 9.68 -10.69 -12.21
N LEU A 55 8.36 -10.53 -12.06
CA LEU A 55 7.55 -9.63 -12.90
C LEU A 55 8.06 -8.18 -12.82
N ARG A 56 8.41 -7.71 -11.61
CA ARG A 56 9.01 -6.38 -11.41
C ARG A 56 10.30 -6.23 -12.22
N LYS A 57 11.22 -7.20 -12.15
CA LYS A 57 12.46 -7.17 -12.91
C LYS A 57 12.20 -7.12 -14.42
N GLU A 58 11.29 -7.95 -14.91
CA GLU A 58 10.90 -7.95 -16.33
C GLU A 58 10.25 -6.64 -16.77
N HIS A 59 9.34 -6.09 -15.96
CA HIS A 59 8.69 -4.82 -16.22
C HIS A 59 9.70 -3.69 -16.36
N LEU A 60 10.62 -3.56 -15.39
CA LEU A 60 11.66 -2.53 -15.39
C LEU A 60 12.67 -2.69 -16.53
N SER A 61 12.94 -3.92 -16.99
CA SER A 61 13.85 -4.18 -18.11
C SER A 61 13.24 -3.81 -19.47
N LYS A 62 11.94 -3.95 -19.63
CA LYS A 62 11.21 -3.78 -20.91
C LYS A 62 10.52 -2.42 -21.04
N LYS A 63 10.15 -1.82 -19.92
CA LYS A 63 9.39 -0.56 -19.86
C LYS A 63 10.18 0.48 -19.07
N LYS A 64 10.08 1.73 -19.49
CA LYS A 64 10.72 2.85 -18.78
C LYS A 64 9.92 3.33 -17.57
N GLY A 65 8.83 2.65 -17.23
CA GLY A 65 7.94 3.00 -16.11
C GLY A 65 8.41 2.45 -14.78
N ARG A 66 7.64 2.71 -13.73
CA ARG A 66 7.93 2.31 -12.35
C ARG A 66 7.16 1.05 -11.97
N PHE A 67 7.75 0.24 -11.10
CA PHE A 67 7.09 -0.86 -10.42
C PHE A 67 7.37 -0.73 -8.93
N ILE A 68 6.40 -0.17 -8.20
CA ILE A 68 6.49 0.18 -6.79
C ILE A 68 5.84 -0.95 -5.98
N MET A 69 6.54 -1.42 -4.96
CA MET A 69 6.05 -2.39 -3.99
C MET A 69 6.04 -1.73 -2.61
N LEU A 70 4.86 -1.61 -2.02
CA LEU A 70 4.72 -1.14 -0.66
C LEU A 70 4.66 -2.33 0.29
N ILE A 71 4.87 -2.08 1.58
CA ILE A 71 4.75 -3.07 2.63
C ILE A 71 3.43 -2.88 3.37
N GLY A 72 2.78 -3.98 3.75
CA GLY A 72 1.59 -3.96 4.56
C GLY A 72 1.84 -4.45 6.00
N ASN A 73 0.79 -4.44 6.82
CA ASN A 73 0.89 -4.88 8.20
C ASN A 73 1.09 -6.41 8.30
N HIS A 74 0.51 -7.18 7.38
CA HIS A 74 0.72 -8.64 7.29
C HIS A 74 2.07 -9.04 6.70
N ASP A 75 2.86 -8.09 6.19
CA ASP A 75 4.25 -8.29 5.83
C ASP A 75 5.16 -7.88 7.00
N MET A 76 4.89 -6.71 7.60
CA MET A 76 5.72 -6.11 8.65
C MET A 76 5.82 -7.01 9.89
N HIS A 77 4.76 -7.72 10.25
CA HIS A 77 4.78 -8.60 11.42
C HIS A 77 5.68 -9.84 11.27
N TYR A 78 6.10 -10.17 10.04
CA TYR A 78 7.11 -11.18 9.77
C TYR A 78 8.54 -10.63 9.78
N MET A 79 8.70 -9.32 9.68
CA MET A 79 10.02 -8.67 9.65
C MET A 79 10.43 -8.11 11.01
N ASN A 80 9.47 -7.81 11.88
CA ASN A 80 9.74 -7.14 13.14
C ASN A 80 8.84 -7.68 14.27
N ASP A 81 9.42 -8.45 15.17
CA ASP A 81 8.72 -9.04 16.32
C ASP A 81 8.03 -7.99 17.24
N ASN A 82 8.55 -6.76 17.26
CA ASN A 82 7.97 -5.67 18.05
C ASN A 82 6.74 -5.03 17.39
N PHE A 83 6.49 -5.31 16.13
CA PHE A 83 5.30 -4.79 15.44
C PHE A 83 4.01 -5.34 16.05
N GLY A 84 4.04 -6.57 16.51
CA GLY A 84 2.87 -7.33 16.98
C GLY A 84 2.36 -8.28 15.89
N ARG A 85 1.60 -9.29 16.31
CA ARG A 85 1.08 -10.31 15.38
C ARG A 85 -0.32 -9.95 14.92
N CYS A 86 -0.49 -9.76 13.63
CA CYS A 86 -1.80 -9.58 13.00
C CYS A 86 -2.56 -10.92 12.90
N SER A 87 -3.85 -10.87 12.59
CA SER A 87 -4.63 -12.08 12.25
C SER A 87 -3.97 -12.80 11.07
N GLY A 88 -4.01 -14.13 11.06
CA GLY A 88 -3.38 -14.93 10.00
C GLY A 88 -1.91 -15.27 10.24
N TRP A 89 -1.22 -14.60 11.17
CA TRP A 89 0.15 -14.95 11.50
C TRP A 89 0.31 -16.44 11.85
N ASN A 90 1.25 -17.14 11.23
CA ASN A 90 1.56 -18.51 11.57
C ASN A 90 3.05 -18.82 11.36
N PRO A 91 3.61 -19.81 12.10
CA PRO A 91 5.04 -20.12 12.03
C PRO A 91 5.53 -20.59 10.66
N LEU A 92 4.70 -21.27 9.87
CA LEU A 92 5.08 -21.74 8.57
C LEU A 92 5.21 -20.58 7.58
N THR A 93 4.26 -19.66 7.57
CA THR A 93 4.36 -18.45 6.77
C THR A 93 5.56 -17.59 7.20
N TYR A 94 5.85 -17.50 8.50
CA TYR A 94 7.05 -16.81 9.00
C TYR A 94 8.32 -17.36 8.33
N THR A 95 8.51 -18.69 8.28
CA THR A 95 9.71 -19.27 7.64
C THR A 95 9.80 -18.99 6.14
N GLN A 96 8.70 -18.71 5.48
CA GLN A 96 8.67 -18.39 4.04
C GLN A 96 8.79 -16.88 3.77
N ALA A 97 8.32 -16.03 4.66
CA ALA A 97 8.16 -14.59 4.46
C ALA A 97 9.35 -13.76 4.99
N GLU A 98 9.90 -14.08 6.17
CA GLU A 98 10.89 -13.26 6.87
C GLU A 98 12.08 -12.90 5.96
N TYR A 99 12.80 -13.91 5.47
CA TYR A 99 14.02 -13.68 4.70
C TYR A 99 13.80 -12.87 3.42
N PRO A 100 12.84 -13.19 2.53
CA PRO A 100 12.64 -12.40 1.32
C PRO A 100 12.18 -10.97 1.59
N LEU A 101 11.31 -10.76 2.59
CA LEU A 101 10.85 -9.43 2.95
C LEU A 101 12.00 -8.57 3.50
N CYS A 102 12.80 -9.09 4.44
CA CYS A 102 13.96 -8.39 4.99
C CYS A 102 15.00 -8.07 3.90
N ARG A 103 15.33 -9.05 3.04
CA ARG A 103 16.23 -8.83 1.90
C ARG A 103 15.78 -7.70 0.99
N ASP A 104 14.48 -7.69 0.65
CA ASP A 104 13.96 -6.72 -0.30
C ASP A 104 13.69 -5.35 0.35
N TRP A 105 13.51 -5.32 1.67
CA TRP A 105 13.52 -4.09 2.47
C TRP A 105 14.92 -3.47 2.48
N ASP A 106 15.96 -4.24 2.81
CA ASP A 106 17.35 -3.77 2.82
C ASP A 106 17.83 -3.32 1.44
N ALA A 107 17.29 -3.92 0.38
CA ALA A 107 17.54 -3.53 -1.01
C ALA A 107 16.69 -2.34 -1.49
N GLU A 108 15.91 -1.69 -0.62
CA GLU A 108 14.99 -0.58 -0.92
C GLU A 108 13.95 -0.90 -2.02
N ILE A 109 13.66 -2.17 -2.23
CA ILE A 109 12.61 -2.63 -3.16
C ILE A 109 11.23 -2.39 -2.55
N LEU A 110 11.08 -2.70 -1.24
CA LEU A 110 9.88 -2.43 -0.47
C LEU A 110 9.94 -1.03 0.15
N LYS A 111 8.80 -0.35 0.21
CA LYS A 111 8.66 1.00 0.79
C LYS A 111 7.40 1.07 1.64
N ILE A 112 7.37 2.01 2.59
CA ILE A 112 6.16 2.32 3.37
C ILE A 112 5.17 3.11 2.54
N ILE A 113 5.64 4.12 1.81
CA ILE A 113 4.81 4.96 0.96
C ILE A 113 5.46 5.21 -0.39
N PHE A 114 4.63 5.51 -1.38
CA PHE A 114 5.03 6.15 -2.62
C PHE A 114 4.34 7.51 -2.74
N ILE A 115 5.08 8.53 -3.18
CA ILE A 115 4.63 9.91 -3.27
C ILE A 115 4.62 10.34 -4.74
N ASP A 116 3.45 10.68 -5.24
CA ASP A 116 3.31 11.38 -6.52
C ASP A 116 3.14 12.87 -6.27
N LYS A 117 4.27 13.59 -6.30
CA LYS A 117 4.30 15.04 -6.05
C LYS A 117 3.57 15.85 -7.10
N VAL A 118 3.53 15.38 -8.36
CA VAL A 118 2.87 16.06 -9.47
C VAL A 118 1.36 16.12 -9.22
N ASN A 119 0.78 15.01 -8.76
CA ASN A 119 -0.65 14.88 -8.54
C ASN A 119 -1.05 15.01 -7.06
N LYS A 120 -0.11 15.40 -6.18
CA LYS A 120 -0.30 15.50 -4.74
C LYS A 120 -1.04 14.29 -4.18
N THR A 121 -0.56 13.09 -4.52
CA THR A 121 -1.17 11.81 -4.12
C THR A 121 -0.16 10.95 -3.34
N ILE A 122 -0.61 10.43 -2.19
CA ILE A 122 0.12 9.46 -1.37
C ILE A 122 -0.48 8.07 -1.62
N TYR A 123 0.38 7.10 -1.91
CA TYR A 123 0.04 5.68 -1.92
C TYR A 123 0.68 5.03 -0.71
N SER A 124 -0.09 4.33 0.08
CA SER A 124 0.35 3.63 1.28
C SER A 124 -0.52 2.41 1.52
N HIS A 125 -0.10 1.53 2.43
CA HIS A 125 -0.94 0.38 2.76
C HIS A 125 -2.27 0.81 3.42
N ALA A 126 -2.24 1.69 4.43
CA ALA A 126 -3.45 2.03 5.19
C ALA A 126 -3.83 3.53 5.17
N GLY A 127 -2.92 4.42 4.79
CA GLY A 127 -3.12 5.87 4.79
C GLY A 127 -2.16 6.61 5.73
N VAL A 128 -1.94 7.89 5.48
CA VAL A 128 -1.07 8.76 6.30
C VAL A 128 -1.92 9.83 6.97
N SER A 129 -2.01 9.78 8.29
CA SER A 129 -2.66 10.84 9.07
C SER A 129 -1.68 11.92 9.50
N MET A 130 -2.16 13.15 9.63
CA MET A 130 -1.36 14.29 10.06
C MET A 130 -0.89 14.17 11.51
N ASN A 131 -1.72 13.58 12.40
CA ASN A 131 -1.36 13.38 13.79
C ASN A 131 -0.19 12.42 13.93
N TRP A 132 -0.24 11.26 13.28
CA TRP A 132 0.88 10.32 13.26
C TRP A 132 2.12 10.93 12.60
N PHE A 133 1.96 11.58 11.45
CA PHE A 133 3.06 12.23 10.73
C PHE A 133 3.78 13.26 11.60
N ASN A 134 3.05 14.15 12.24
CA ASN A 134 3.63 15.20 13.08
C ASN A 134 4.40 14.66 14.29
N PHE A 135 3.97 13.52 14.81
CA PHE A 135 4.62 12.91 15.96
C PHE A 135 5.91 12.17 15.57
N TRP A 136 5.86 11.35 14.54
CA TRP A 136 6.94 10.45 14.18
C TRP A 136 7.94 11.04 13.17
N VAL A 137 7.48 11.84 12.21
CA VAL A 137 8.32 12.37 11.15
C VAL A 137 8.91 13.72 11.57
N LYS A 138 10.03 13.67 12.29
CA LYS A 138 10.69 14.86 12.88
C LYS A 138 11.10 15.89 11.83
N SER A 139 11.56 15.46 10.68
CA SER A 139 11.99 16.30 9.56
C SER A 139 10.86 17.04 8.85
N LYS A 140 9.60 16.62 9.08
CA LYS A 140 8.43 17.12 8.39
C LYS A 140 8.45 16.90 6.85
N SER A 141 9.23 15.93 6.39
CA SER A 141 9.25 15.51 4.98
C SER A 141 8.53 14.17 4.80
N LEU A 142 7.54 14.11 3.88
CA LEU A 142 6.86 12.85 3.54
C LEU A 142 7.86 11.76 3.10
N GLY A 143 8.92 12.14 2.39
CA GLY A 143 9.93 11.20 1.89
C GLY A 143 10.61 10.41 3.01
N ASP A 144 10.74 11.01 4.19
CA ASP A 144 11.44 10.41 5.32
C ASP A 144 10.62 9.33 6.04
N ILE A 145 9.33 9.17 5.70
CA ILE A 145 8.53 8.03 6.17
C ILE A 145 9.18 6.69 5.79
N ASN A 146 9.81 6.61 4.63
CA ASN A 146 10.50 5.39 4.18
C ASN A 146 11.81 5.09 4.92
N THR A 147 12.31 6.00 5.73
CA THR A 147 13.58 5.87 6.48
C THR A 147 13.39 5.90 8.00
N ILE A 148 12.15 6.02 8.45
CA ILE A 148 11.84 6.07 9.89
C ILE A 148 11.98 4.68 10.51
N GLU A 149 12.27 4.61 11.80
CA GLU A 149 12.38 3.35 12.53
C GLU A 149 11.07 2.55 12.47
N THR A 150 11.18 1.23 12.26
CA THR A 150 10.02 0.33 12.14
C THR A 150 9.12 0.31 13.37
N SER A 151 9.65 0.67 14.55
CA SER A 151 8.89 0.86 15.80
C SER A 151 7.77 1.90 15.67
N ALA A 152 7.91 2.88 14.77
CA ALA A 152 6.90 3.90 14.50
C ALA A 152 5.62 3.35 13.87
N PHE A 153 5.69 2.16 13.28
CA PHE A 153 4.56 1.53 12.59
C PHE A 153 3.77 0.56 13.46
N CYS A 154 4.23 0.29 14.69
CA CYS A 154 3.53 -0.62 15.59
C CYS A 154 2.10 -0.16 15.85
N PHE A 155 1.14 -1.10 15.70
CA PHE A 155 -0.27 -0.78 15.88
C PHE A 155 -0.72 -0.78 17.35
N THR A 156 0.00 -1.47 18.23
CA THR A 156 -0.31 -1.54 19.69
C THR A 156 0.14 -0.28 20.43
N TYR A 157 -0.26 0.91 20.01
CA TYR A 157 0.55 2.05 20.20
C TYR A 157 0.20 2.95 21.40
N LYS A 158 1.20 3.45 22.02
CA LYS A 158 1.14 4.15 23.30
C LYS A 158 0.69 5.62 23.22
N GLU A 159 0.73 6.23 22.05
CA GLU A 159 0.54 7.68 21.89
C GLU A 159 -0.81 8.06 21.28
N GLY A 160 -1.89 7.38 21.71
CA GLY A 160 -3.24 7.68 21.27
C GLY A 160 -3.74 6.85 20.07
N GLY A 161 -2.90 5.97 19.53
CA GLY A 161 -3.31 4.92 18.60
C GLY A 161 -4.20 3.87 19.28
N ASP A 162 -4.94 3.12 18.52
CA ASP A 162 -5.78 2.02 19.02
C ASP A 162 -5.59 0.74 18.18
N TYR A 163 -5.94 -0.37 18.79
CA TYR A 163 -5.86 -1.69 18.18
C TYR A 163 -6.78 -1.85 16.97
N TYR A 164 -7.86 -1.08 16.90
CA TYR A 164 -8.86 -1.17 15.82
C TYR A 164 -8.54 -0.26 14.63
N GLY A 165 -7.49 0.58 14.71
CA GLY A 165 -7.09 1.49 13.65
C GLY A 165 -7.99 2.72 13.50
N SER A 166 -8.97 2.94 14.38
CA SER A 166 -9.94 4.04 14.28
C SER A 166 -9.44 5.38 14.85
N SER A 167 -8.26 5.37 15.49
CA SER A 167 -7.59 6.58 15.93
C SER A 167 -6.78 7.23 14.80
N SER A 168 -6.81 8.57 14.74
CA SER A 168 -5.95 9.33 13.83
C SER A 168 -4.47 9.33 14.20
N TRP A 169 -4.08 8.66 15.29
CA TRP A 169 -2.69 8.45 15.70
C TRP A 169 -2.09 7.14 15.20
N ASN A 170 -2.91 6.27 14.60
CA ASN A 170 -2.42 5.09 13.93
C ASN A 170 -1.63 5.44 12.66
N GLY A 171 -0.60 4.65 12.38
CA GLY A 171 0.33 4.87 11.27
C GLY A 171 -0.12 4.27 9.93
N PRO A 172 0.71 4.45 8.89
CA PRO A 172 0.38 4.10 7.50
C PRO A 172 0.24 2.62 7.21
N LEU A 173 0.50 1.76 8.18
CA LEU A 173 0.27 0.30 8.07
C LEU A 173 -0.97 -0.18 8.85
N TRP A 174 -1.69 0.72 9.57
CA TRP A 174 -2.75 0.27 10.47
C TRP A 174 -3.98 1.18 10.55
N ILE A 175 -3.89 2.44 10.12
CA ILE A 175 -5.01 3.37 10.22
C ILE A 175 -6.17 2.93 9.34
N ARG A 176 -7.40 3.03 9.87
CA ARG A 176 -8.63 2.78 9.11
C ARG A 176 -9.26 4.08 8.63
N PRO A 177 -10.20 4.03 7.68
CA PRO A 177 -10.85 5.22 7.09
C PRO A 177 -11.43 6.18 8.12
N GLU A 178 -11.98 5.69 9.23
CA GLU A 178 -12.52 6.53 10.32
C GLU A 178 -11.44 7.37 11.01
N GLY A 179 -10.26 6.80 11.20
CA GLY A 179 -9.09 7.51 11.75
C GLY A 179 -8.53 8.51 10.74
N LEU A 180 -8.39 8.09 9.48
CA LEU A 180 -7.85 8.92 8.42
C LEU A 180 -8.71 10.14 8.12
N LYS A 181 -10.04 10.01 8.11
CA LYS A 181 -10.99 11.12 7.93
C LYS A 181 -10.87 12.21 9.00
N LYS A 182 -10.47 11.84 10.23
CA LYS A 182 -10.32 12.80 11.33
C LYS A 182 -9.10 13.71 11.19
N SER A 183 -8.06 13.24 10.49
CA SER A 183 -6.77 13.94 10.39
C SER A 183 -6.02 13.52 9.13
N PRO A 184 -6.52 13.82 7.91
CA PRO A 184 -5.81 13.51 6.69
C PRO A 184 -4.50 14.31 6.61
N TYR A 185 -3.54 13.83 5.82
CA TYR A 185 -2.30 14.57 5.62
C TYR A 185 -2.54 15.89 4.89
N ILE A 186 -1.97 16.97 5.46
CA ILE A 186 -2.07 18.34 4.96
C ILE A 186 -0.66 18.92 4.82
N GLU A 187 -0.37 19.46 3.64
CA GLU A 187 0.83 20.24 3.39
C GLU A 187 0.50 21.74 3.51
N HIS A 188 1.41 22.50 4.08
CA HIS A 188 1.29 23.96 4.15
C HIS A 188 2.23 24.61 3.15
N GLU A 189 1.68 25.31 2.15
CA GLU A 189 2.43 26.14 1.21
C GLU A 189 2.11 27.62 1.49
N GLY A 190 2.98 28.28 2.28
CA GLY A 190 2.70 29.64 2.78
C GLY A 190 1.49 29.65 3.71
N ASN A 191 0.44 30.36 3.31
CA ASN A 191 -0.84 30.44 4.05
C ASN A 191 -1.90 29.45 3.55
N GLU A 192 -1.59 28.64 2.55
CA GLU A 192 -2.53 27.67 1.98
C GLU A 192 -2.36 26.30 2.62
N GLU A 193 -3.50 25.67 2.92
CA GLU A 193 -3.56 24.27 3.35
C GLU A 193 -3.96 23.40 2.16
N ILE A 194 -3.10 22.46 1.80
CA ILE A 194 -3.31 21.53 0.71
C ILE A 194 -3.48 20.13 1.28
N VAL A 195 -4.71 19.61 1.21
CA VAL A 195 -4.97 18.20 1.52
C VAL A 195 -4.46 17.34 0.37
N TRP A 196 -3.71 16.31 0.68
CA TRP A 196 -3.23 15.36 -0.33
C TRP A 196 -4.21 14.22 -0.54
N SER A 197 -4.46 13.88 -1.79
CA SER A 197 -5.19 12.66 -2.13
C SER A 197 -4.46 11.42 -1.64
N GLN A 198 -5.21 10.37 -1.27
CA GLN A 198 -4.60 9.13 -0.79
C GLN A 198 -5.27 7.91 -1.41
N VAL A 199 -4.44 6.93 -1.79
CA VAL A 199 -4.87 5.61 -2.27
C VAL A 199 -4.28 4.56 -1.34
N PHE A 200 -5.12 3.67 -0.79
CA PHE A 200 -4.72 2.71 0.24
C PHE A 200 -5.51 1.39 0.15
N GLY A 201 -4.99 0.34 0.79
CA GLY A 201 -5.58 -1.00 0.97
C GLY A 201 -6.10 -1.23 2.39
N HIS A 202 -5.66 -2.30 3.05
CA HIS A 202 -5.77 -2.63 4.48
C HIS A 202 -7.20 -2.87 5.03
N THR A 203 -8.20 -2.29 4.46
CA THR A 203 -9.58 -2.41 4.96
C THR A 203 -10.46 -2.95 3.86
N GLU A 204 -10.77 -4.26 3.93
CA GLU A 204 -11.57 -4.93 2.91
C GLU A 204 -13.01 -4.38 2.89
N PRO A 205 -13.40 -3.65 1.85
CA PRO A 205 -14.77 -3.17 1.70
C PRO A 205 -15.61 -4.14 0.86
N ASN A 206 -16.93 -4.12 1.08
CA ASN A 206 -17.85 -4.80 0.16
C ASN A 206 -17.90 -4.16 -1.23
N ALA A 207 -17.53 -2.88 -1.32
CA ALA A 207 -17.38 -2.11 -2.54
C ALA A 207 -16.21 -1.13 -2.36
N PRO A 208 -15.59 -0.62 -3.44
CA PRO A 208 -14.52 0.35 -3.35
C PRO A 208 -14.92 1.56 -2.51
N MET A 209 -14.11 1.92 -1.54
CA MET A 209 -14.36 3.11 -0.74
C MET A 209 -13.87 4.35 -1.46
N ARG A 210 -14.70 5.40 -1.46
CA ARG A 210 -14.31 6.71 -1.98
C ARG A 210 -14.95 7.81 -1.14
N TRP A 211 -14.17 8.82 -0.80
CA TRP A 211 -14.68 10.09 -0.28
C TRP A 211 -13.77 11.24 -0.69
N SER A 212 -14.24 12.46 -0.55
CA SER A 212 -13.49 13.69 -0.82
C SER A 212 -13.41 14.55 0.44
N ASP A 213 -12.28 15.23 0.61
CA ASP A 213 -12.11 16.31 1.59
C ASP A 213 -11.44 17.49 0.87
N ARG A 214 -12.13 18.64 0.86
CA ARG A 214 -11.71 19.79 0.05
C ARG A 214 -11.52 19.39 -1.42
N ASN A 215 -10.30 19.54 -1.97
CA ASN A 215 -9.97 19.17 -3.35
C ASN A 215 -9.24 17.82 -3.45
N ALA A 216 -9.10 17.09 -2.34
CA ALA A 216 -8.45 15.79 -2.30
C ALA A 216 -9.43 14.64 -2.36
N GLU A 217 -9.00 13.54 -2.95
CA GLU A 217 -9.77 12.31 -3.06
C GLU A 217 -9.09 11.15 -2.34
N PHE A 218 -9.88 10.34 -1.68
CA PHE A 218 -9.44 9.18 -0.91
C PHE A 218 -10.08 7.91 -1.47
N TYR A 219 -9.24 6.92 -1.76
CA TYR A 219 -9.66 5.64 -2.34
C TYR A 219 -9.12 4.48 -1.51
N GLY A 220 -10.04 3.66 -0.98
CA GLY A 220 -9.72 2.37 -0.36
C GLY A 220 -10.00 1.24 -1.34
N ILE A 221 -8.97 0.49 -1.71
CA ILE A 221 -9.01 -0.54 -2.75
C ILE A 221 -8.46 -1.90 -2.28
N ASP A 222 -8.57 -2.21 -0.99
CA ASP A 222 -8.25 -3.54 -0.50
C ASP A 222 -9.29 -4.54 -1.03
N CYS A 223 -8.92 -5.38 -1.91
CA CYS A 223 -9.52 -6.63 -2.35
C CYS A 223 -9.21 -6.93 -3.83
N ILE A 224 -8.01 -7.42 -4.09
CA ILE A 224 -7.54 -7.78 -5.45
C ILE A 224 -8.51 -8.74 -6.19
N THR A 225 -9.27 -9.56 -5.46
CA THR A 225 -10.22 -10.51 -6.08
C THR A 225 -11.48 -9.86 -6.61
N LYS A 226 -11.77 -8.63 -6.23
CA LYS A 226 -12.99 -7.91 -6.62
C LYS A 226 -12.71 -6.77 -7.59
N PHE A 227 -11.67 -5.97 -7.29
CA PHE A 227 -11.36 -4.76 -8.06
C PHE A 227 -9.90 -4.32 -7.91
N TYR A 228 -9.48 -3.46 -8.81
CA TYR A 228 -8.21 -2.74 -8.81
C TYR A 228 -8.42 -1.33 -9.39
N MET A 229 -7.45 -0.44 -9.24
CA MET A 229 -7.57 0.93 -9.74
C MET A 229 -6.68 1.17 -10.96
N ILE A 230 -7.17 1.99 -11.86
CA ILE A 230 -6.43 2.51 -13.01
C ILE A 230 -6.31 4.03 -12.91
N GLU A 231 -5.13 4.52 -13.18
CA GLU A 231 -4.85 5.94 -13.41
C GLU A 231 -4.32 6.15 -14.82
N GLU A 232 -4.93 7.08 -15.53
CA GLU A 232 -4.47 7.55 -16.83
C GLU A 232 -3.72 8.86 -16.64
N LEU A 233 -2.50 8.92 -17.13
CA LEU A 233 -1.59 10.05 -16.99
C LEU A 233 -1.21 10.56 -18.38
N ASP A 234 -1.08 11.89 -18.52
CA ASP A 234 -0.53 12.49 -19.73
C ASP A 234 0.99 12.26 -19.87
N GLU A 235 1.59 12.84 -20.89
CA GLU A 235 3.04 12.76 -21.15
C GLU A 235 3.90 13.40 -20.06
N ASN A 236 3.35 14.39 -19.34
CA ASN A 236 3.99 15.10 -18.23
C ASN A 236 3.68 14.46 -16.88
N LYS A 237 2.97 13.31 -16.86
CA LYS A 237 2.53 12.55 -15.68
C LYS A 237 1.42 13.21 -14.85
N PHE A 238 0.72 14.21 -15.40
CA PHE A 238 -0.50 14.71 -14.76
C PHE A 238 -1.63 13.72 -14.89
N LEU A 239 -2.39 13.56 -13.80
CA LEU A 239 -3.54 12.68 -13.75
C LEU A 239 -4.66 13.23 -14.64
N ILE A 240 -5.04 12.47 -15.68
CA ILE A 240 -6.17 12.77 -16.56
C ILE A 240 -7.44 12.15 -15.99
N ASN A 241 -7.33 10.88 -15.54
CA ASN A 241 -8.46 10.10 -15.09
C ASN A 241 -8.05 9.08 -14.02
N ARG A 242 -8.97 8.75 -13.11
CA ARG A 242 -8.81 7.74 -12.08
C ARG A 242 -10.12 6.98 -11.92
N TYR A 243 -10.09 5.67 -12.06
CA TYR A 243 -11.29 4.83 -11.94
C TYR A 243 -10.96 3.44 -11.42
N ILE A 244 -11.99 2.74 -10.98
CA ILE A 244 -11.88 1.39 -10.43
C ILE A 244 -12.47 0.41 -11.43
N GLU A 245 -11.70 -0.64 -11.72
CA GLU A 245 -12.08 -1.74 -12.60
C GLU A 245 -12.36 -3.01 -11.80
N LEU A 246 -13.30 -3.80 -12.29
CA LEU A 246 -13.54 -5.14 -11.76
C LEU A 246 -12.39 -6.08 -12.14
N THR A 247 -11.96 -6.90 -11.21
CA THR A 247 -10.97 -7.93 -11.46
C THR A 247 -11.50 -8.95 -12.48
N PRO A 248 -10.68 -9.33 -13.48
CA PRO A 248 -11.05 -10.39 -14.40
C PRO A 248 -11.42 -11.67 -13.64
N GLN A 249 -12.58 -12.24 -13.95
CA GLN A 249 -12.93 -13.55 -13.42
C GLN A 249 -11.97 -14.58 -14.01
N LEU A 250 -11.34 -15.36 -13.15
CA LEU A 250 -10.56 -16.51 -13.57
C LEU A 250 -11.53 -17.68 -13.71
N ASP A 251 -11.52 -18.30 -14.87
CA ASP A 251 -12.18 -19.62 -15.04
C ASP A 251 -11.47 -20.59 -14.08
N VAL A 252 -12.20 -21.06 -13.06
CA VAL A 252 -11.72 -22.00 -12.04
C VAL A 252 -11.85 -23.42 -12.56
#